data_886104902ec76ea14840962dc5b88807
#
_entry.id   886104902ec76ea14840962dc5b88807
#
_cell.length_a   1.000
_cell.length_b   1.000
_cell.length_c   1.000
_cell.angle_alpha   90.00
_cell.angle_beta   90.00
_cell.angle_gamma   90.00
#
_symmetry.space_group_name_H-M   'P 1'
#
loop_
_entity.id
_entity.type
_entity.pdbx_description
1 polymer ?
#
loop_
_entity_poly.entity_id
_entity_poly.type
_entity_poly.pdbx_seq_one_letter_code
_entity_poly.pdbx_strand_id
1 'polypeptide(L)'
;MPANKNAMTRYKILDELLSSRYHNYSLDDLTEEVSRRLADMYPDTDGVGRRTIEKDINYLEYEGPFLVDIERYSVASYNPEKHKTYSKRCLRYANPSFSIFKKEMTDDEEYLLKEVLSILGQFDGLPNLDRLEGLRLGLGVRNNDRRIISLSKNPLENS
;
A
#
# COMPACT_ATOMS: atom_id res chain seq x y z
N MET A 1 -10.17 -20.30 7.06
CA MET A 1 -9.90 -19.69 8.38
C MET A 1 -10.45 -18.28 8.42
N PRO A 2 -11.39 -18.02 9.32
CA PRO A 2 -11.91 -16.65 9.42
C PRO A 2 -10.83 -15.62 9.73
N ALA A 3 -9.81 -16.01 10.49
CA ALA A 3 -8.72 -15.12 10.85
C ALA A 3 -7.92 -14.59 9.66
N ASN A 4 -7.94 -15.29 8.53
CA ASN A 4 -7.18 -14.91 7.36
C ASN A 4 -8.00 -14.18 6.30
N LYS A 5 -9.26 -13.98 6.56
CA LYS A 5 -10.18 -13.43 5.59
C LYS A 5 -9.71 -12.09 5.03
N ASN A 6 -9.19 -11.23 5.88
CA ASN A 6 -8.75 -9.90 5.49
C ASN A 6 -7.24 -9.71 5.64
N ALA A 7 -6.50 -10.81 5.73
CA ALA A 7 -5.07 -10.73 6.01
C ALA A 7 -4.32 -9.93 4.96
N MET A 8 -4.55 -10.21 3.69
CA MET A 8 -3.86 -9.49 2.62
C MET A 8 -4.19 -8.01 2.65
N THR A 9 -5.43 -7.66 2.93
CA THR A 9 -5.83 -6.26 3.06
C THR A 9 -5.09 -5.59 4.22
N ARG A 10 -4.99 -6.28 5.36
CA ARG A 10 -4.23 -5.76 6.49
C ARG A 10 -2.76 -5.55 6.13
N TYR A 11 -2.15 -6.49 5.41
CA TYR A 11 -0.75 -6.36 5.01
C TYR A 11 -0.54 -5.15 4.11
N LYS A 12 -1.45 -4.89 3.20
CA LYS A 12 -1.38 -3.70 2.34
C LYS A 12 -1.48 -2.40 3.14
N ILE A 13 -2.38 -2.37 4.11
CA ILE A 13 -2.53 -1.20 4.97
C ILE A 13 -1.27 -1.01 5.81
N LEU A 14 -0.78 -2.08 6.43
CA LEU A 14 0.44 -2.01 7.22
C LEU A 14 1.63 -1.56 6.38
N ASP A 15 1.72 -2.03 5.15
CA ASP A 15 2.78 -1.60 4.24
C ASP A 15 2.75 -0.09 4.03
N GLU A 16 1.58 0.47 3.82
CA GLU A 16 1.46 1.92 3.66
C GLU A 16 1.87 2.67 4.92
N LEU A 17 1.44 2.17 6.08
CA LEU A 17 1.75 2.84 7.34
C LEU A 17 3.24 2.73 7.68
N LEU A 18 3.82 1.55 7.51
CA LEU A 18 5.23 1.33 7.82
C LEU A 18 6.17 2.04 6.87
N SER A 19 5.72 2.31 5.64
CA SER A 19 6.52 3.03 4.66
C SER A 19 6.41 4.55 4.81
N SER A 20 5.51 5.03 5.65
CA SER A 20 5.33 6.47 5.88
C SER A 20 6.54 7.06 6.60
N ARG A 21 6.97 8.25 6.16
CA ARG A 21 8.05 9.00 6.80
C ARG A 21 7.55 10.23 7.53
N TYR A 22 6.27 10.49 7.45
CA TYR A 22 5.69 11.69 8.03
C TYR A 22 5.02 11.43 9.38
N HIS A 23 4.77 10.18 9.71
CA HIS A 23 4.07 9.81 10.93
C HIS A 23 4.89 8.82 11.73
N ASN A 24 4.74 8.90 13.05
CA ASN A 24 5.38 7.97 13.96
C ASN A 24 4.29 7.06 14.54
N TYR A 25 4.25 5.83 14.07
CA TYR A 25 3.22 4.88 14.49
C TYR A 25 3.76 3.92 15.52
N SER A 26 3.11 3.90 16.69
CA SER A 26 3.32 2.83 17.67
C SER A 26 2.48 1.63 17.26
N LEU A 27 2.64 0.52 17.97
CA LEU A 27 1.81 -0.66 17.71
C LEU A 27 0.33 -0.34 17.93
N ASP A 28 0.01 0.44 18.96
CA ASP A 28 -1.37 0.85 19.20
C ASP A 28 -1.89 1.75 18.09
N ASP A 29 -1.07 2.66 17.59
CA ASP A 29 -1.44 3.53 16.48
C ASP A 29 -1.71 2.72 15.22
N LEU A 30 -0.86 1.73 14.94
CA LEU A 30 -1.06 0.84 13.80
C LEU A 30 -2.37 0.07 13.93
N THR A 31 -2.65 -0.42 15.13
CA THR A 31 -3.89 -1.16 15.38
C THR A 31 -5.12 -0.30 15.13
N GLU A 32 -5.12 0.92 15.64
CA GLU A 32 -6.23 1.84 15.43
C GLU A 32 -6.41 2.20 13.96
N GLU A 33 -5.31 2.51 13.29
CA GLU A 33 -5.37 2.93 11.90
C GLU A 33 -5.83 1.80 10.98
N VAL A 34 -5.33 0.58 11.21
CA VAL A 34 -5.78 -0.59 10.44
C VAL A 34 -7.26 -0.85 10.69
N SER A 35 -7.70 -0.79 11.94
CA SER A 35 -9.11 -0.99 12.27
C SER A 35 -10.00 0.04 11.59
N ARG A 36 -9.58 1.30 11.61
CA ARG A 36 -10.33 2.37 10.97
C ARG A 36 -10.48 2.16 9.47
N ARG A 37 -9.38 1.82 8.80
CA ARG A 37 -9.40 1.59 7.36
C ARG A 37 -10.19 0.35 6.97
N LEU A 38 -10.11 -0.70 7.78
CA LEU A 38 -10.92 -1.89 7.55
C LEU A 38 -12.42 -1.60 7.70
N ALA A 39 -12.78 -0.79 8.70
CA ALA A 39 -14.17 -0.41 8.90
C ALA A 39 -14.72 0.39 7.71
N ASP A 40 -13.88 1.22 7.10
CA ASP A 40 -14.28 1.95 5.91
C ASP A 40 -14.51 1.04 4.72
N MET A 41 -13.70 -0.01 4.59
CA MET A 41 -13.82 -0.96 3.48
C MET A 41 -14.89 -2.02 3.70
N TYR A 42 -15.02 -2.46 4.93
CA TYR A 42 -15.92 -3.55 5.31
C TYR A 42 -16.74 -3.11 6.53
N PRO A 43 -17.89 -2.49 6.31
CA PRO A 43 -18.69 -1.95 7.43
C PRO A 43 -19.11 -2.97 8.47
N ASP A 44 -19.16 -4.25 8.11
CA ASP A 44 -19.54 -5.31 8.99
C ASP A 44 -18.43 -5.84 9.89
N THR A 45 -17.21 -5.30 9.72
CA THR A 45 -16.08 -5.80 10.51
C THR A 45 -16.11 -5.20 11.92
N ASP A 46 -15.67 -6.02 12.88
CA ASP A 46 -15.54 -5.58 14.27
C ASP A 46 -14.19 -4.89 14.54
N GLY A 47 -13.40 -4.72 13.50
CA GLY A 47 -12.05 -4.20 13.66
C GLY A 47 -11.05 -5.30 13.97
N VAL A 48 -9.84 -4.90 14.34
CA VAL A 48 -8.79 -5.85 14.69
C VAL A 48 -8.16 -5.44 16.02
N GLY A 49 -7.69 -6.42 16.76
CA GLY A 49 -7.02 -6.18 18.02
C GLY A 49 -5.50 -6.10 17.85
N ARG A 50 -4.87 -5.63 18.90
CA ARG A 50 -3.42 -5.49 18.94
C ARG A 50 -2.69 -6.81 18.65
N ARG A 51 -3.21 -7.92 19.22
CA ARG A 51 -2.59 -9.22 19.00
C ARG A 51 -2.57 -9.62 17.54
N THR A 52 -3.63 -9.32 16.80
CA THR A 52 -3.69 -9.61 15.38
C THR A 52 -2.62 -8.82 14.63
N ILE A 53 -2.46 -7.56 14.97
CA ILE A 53 -1.45 -6.72 14.33
C ILE A 53 -0.03 -7.19 14.68
N GLU A 54 0.20 -7.60 15.92
CA GLU A 54 1.49 -8.18 16.31
C GLU A 54 1.82 -9.42 15.47
N LYS A 55 0.83 -10.29 15.27
CA LYS A 55 1.01 -11.47 14.44
C LYS A 55 1.26 -11.12 12.99
N ASP A 56 0.55 -10.13 12.48
CA ASP A 56 0.74 -9.68 11.11
C ASP A 56 2.15 -9.12 10.91
N ILE A 57 2.62 -8.32 11.83
CA ILE A 57 3.97 -7.76 11.77
C ILE A 57 5.02 -8.88 11.82
N ASN A 58 4.82 -9.84 12.72
CA ASN A 58 5.71 -10.98 12.81
C ASN A 58 5.73 -11.79 11.51
N TYR A 59 4.57 -11.95 10.89
CA TYR A 59 4.47 -12.61 9.60
C TYR A 59 5.24 -11.86 8.52
N LEU A 60 5.10 -10.55 8.48
CA LEU A 60 5.81 -9.73 7.49
C LEU A 60 7.32 -9.78 7.70
N GLU A 61 7.78 -9.81 8.95
CA GLU A 61 9.21 -9.82 9.24
C GLU A 61 9.86 -11.19 9.08
N TYR A 62 9.20 -12.25 9.51
CA TYR A 62 9.87 -13.54 9.69
C TYR A 62 9.19 -14.73 9.03
N GLU A 63 7.88 -14.80 9.04
CA GLU A 63 7.18 -16.01 8.65
C GLU A 63 6.74 -16.08 7.21
N GLY A 64 6.44 -14.93 6.63
CA GLY A 64 5.92 -14.87 5.27
C GLY A 64 7.03 -14.71 4.24
N PRO A 65 6.64 -14.58 2.97
CA PRO A 65 7.61 -14.45 1.89
C PRO A 65 8.27 -13.08 1.79
N PHE A 66 7.78 -12.10 2.52
CA PHE A 66 8.22 -10.72 2.33
C PHE A 66 9.51 -10.39 3.07
N LEU A 67 9.71 -10.96 4.26
CA LEU A 67 10.91 -10.78 5.07
C LEU A 67 11.33 -9.32 5.16
N VAL A 68 10.39 -8.47 5.55
CA VAL A 68 10.63 -7.03 5.61
C VAL A 68 11.55 -6.68 6.78
N ASP A 69 12.28 -5.59 6.61
CA ASP A 69 13.17 -5.08 7.65
C ASP A 69 12.48 -3.91 8.34
N ILE A 70 12.08 -4.12 9.59
CA ILE A 70 11.37 -3.13 10.38
C ILE A 70 12.31 -2.56 11.44
N GLU A 71 12.39 -1.25 11.45
CA GLU A 71 13.15 -0.51 12.45
C GLU A 71 12.22 -0.12 13.58
N ARG A 72 12.65 -0.42 14.81
CA ARG A 72 11.95 0.03 16.00
C ARG A 72 12.70 1.19 16.60
N TYR A 73 12.01 2.29 16.82
CA TYR A 73 12.63 3.52 17.30
C TYR A 73 11.71 4.19 18.30
N SER A 74 12.23 5.16 19.02
CA SER A 74 11.45 5.88 20.03
C SER A 74 11.45 7.36 19.74
N VAL A 75 10.33 7.99 19.99
CA VAL A 75 10.18 9.45 19.89
C VAL A 75 9.56 9.97 21.18
N ALA A 76 9.88 11.21 21.52
CA ALA A 76 9.25 11.86 22.65
C ALA A 76 7.82 12.23 22.28
N SER A 77 6.89 11.92 23.15
CA SER A 77 5.50 12.25 22.98
C SER A 77 4.95 12.82 24.28
N TYR A 78 3.99 13.70 24.17
CA TYR A 78 3.39 14.37 25.33
C TYR A 78 2.00 13.84 25.61
N ASN A 79 1.76 13.47 26.86
CA ASN A 79 0.44 13.04 27.31
C ASN A 79 -0.24 14.20 28.03
N PRO A 80 -1.25 14.83 27.43
CA PRO A 80 -1.92 15.98 28.05
C PRO A 80 -2.69 15.63 29.33
N GLU A 81 -3.16 14.39 29.45
CA GLU A 81 -3.90 13.96 30.64
C GLU A 81 -3.00 13.87 31.86
N LYS A 82 -1.80 13.36 31.68
CA LYS A 82 -0.84 13.18 32.75
C LYS A 82 0.18 14.30 32.85
N HIS A 83 0.11 15.26 31.93
CA HIS A 83 1.06 16.36 31.84
C HIS A 83 2.52 15.90 31.84
N LYS A 84 2.79 14.79 31.15
CA LYS A 84 4.13 14.19 31.11
C LYS A 84 4.53 13.88 29.68
N THR A 85 5.84 14.03 29.45
CA THR A 85 6.46 13.55 28.23
C THR A 85 6.87 12.09 28.44
N TYR A 86 6.62 11.24 27.47
CA TYR A 86 6.99 9.85 27.54
C TYR A 86 7.67 9.43 26.24
N SER A 87 8.33 8.28 26.30
CA SER A 87 8.98 7.70 25.12
C SER A 87 7.98 6.80 24.41
N LYS A 88 7.64 7.16 23.21
CA LYS A 88 6.72 6.40 22.38
C LYS A 88 7.51 5.49 21.46
N ARG A 89 7.29 4.18 21.57
CA ARG A 89 7.99 3.20 20.72
C ARG A 89 7.22 3.04 19.41
N CYS A 90 7.93 3.25 18.32
CA CYS A 90 7.33 3.27 16.99
C CYS A 90 8.02 2.27 16.07
N LEU A 91 7.33 1.95 14.97
CA LEU A 91 7.81 1.02 13.97
C LEU A 91 7.74 1.67 12.59
N ARG A 92 8.71 1.36 11.75
CA ARG A 92 8.72 1.77 10.35
C ARG A 92 9.69 0.87 9.60
N TYR A 93 9.58 0.88 8.28
CA TYR A 93 10.59 0.18 7.48
C TYR A 93 11.95 0.84 7.66
N ALA A 94 12.97 0.01 7.80
CA ALA A 94 14.35 0.50 7.95
C ALA A 94 14.80 1.26 6.72
N ASN A 95 14.43 0.77 5.54
CA ASN A 95 14.76 1.44 4.28
C ASN A 95 13.66 2.43 3.91
N PRO A 96 14.00 3.74 3.82
CA PRO A 96 13.00 4.76 3.51
C PRO A 96 12.30 4.59 2.16
N SER A 97 12.92 3.89 1.24
CA SER A 97 12.39 3.70 -0.10
C SER A 97 11.63 2.39 -0.26
N PHE A 98 11.61 1.57 0.78
CA PHE A 98 11.03 0.24 0.68
C PHE A 98 9.53 0.27 0.83
N SER A 99 8.86 -0.56 0.03
CA SER A 99 7.46 -0.89 0.18
C SER A 99 7.24 -2.24 -0.49
N ILE A 100 6.37 -3.07 0.08
CA ILE A 100 6.05 -4.36 -0.51
C ILE A 100 5.19 -4.17 -1.75
N PHE A 101 4.16 -3.34 -1.64
CA PHE A 101 3.13 -3.23 -2.65
C PHE A 101 3.22 -1.97 -3.51
N LYS A 102 3.89 -0.94 -3.01
CA LYS A 102 4.10 0.29 -3.78
C LYS A 102 5.50 0.32 -4.33
N LYS A 103 5.77 -0.58 -5.23
CA LYS A 103 7.03 -0.53 -5.96
C LYS A 103 7.02 0.67 -6.88
N GLU A 104 8.08 1.47 -6.82
CA GLU A 104 8.27 2.47 -7.84
C GLU A 104 8.56 1.74 -9.14
N MET A 105 7.71 1.96 -10.09
CA MET A 105 7.94 1.40 -11.42
C MET A 105 9.02 2.19 -12.12
N THR A 106 9.83 1.49 -12.90
CA THR A 106 10.74 2.17 -13.82
C THR A 106 9.91 2.84 -14.90
N ASP A 107 10.53 3.80 -15.59
CA ASP A 107 9.84 4.48 -16.70
C ASP A 107 9.35 3.49 -17.74
N ASP A 108 10.15 2.49 -18.05
CA ASP A 108 9.77 1.46 -19.03
C ASP A 108 8.58 0.63 -18.55
N GLU A 109 8.57 0.26 -17.29
CA GLU A 109 7.46 -0.50 -16.73
C GLU A 109 6.17 0.33 -16.73
N GLU A 110 6.28 1.59 -16.37
CA GLU A 110 5.13 2.50 -16.37
C GLU A 110 4.59 2.68 -17.78
N TYR A 111 5.47 2.87 -18.73
CA TYR A 111 5.10 3.01 -20.11
C TYR A 111 4.36 1.77 -20.61
N LEU A 112 4.91 0.60 -20.35
CA LEU A 112 4.32 -0.67 -20.76
C LEU A 112 2.94 -0.86 -20.14
N LEU A 113 2.81 -0.56 -18.87
CA LEU A 113 1.53 -0.69 -18.18
C LEU A 113 0.47 0.22 -18.78
N LYS A 114 0.82 1.46 -19.08
CA LYS A 114 -0.09 2.40 -19.73
C LYS A 114 -0.53 1.91 -21.10
N GLU A 115 0.39 1.33 -21.84
CA GLU A 115 0.08 0.77 -23.16
C GLU A 115 -0.93 -0.37 -23.03
N VAL A 116 -0.69 -1.28 -22.09
CA VAL A 116 -1.62 -2.39 -21.86
C VAL A 116 -2.99 -1.89 -21.46
N LEU A 117 -3.07 -0.91 -20.56
CA LEU A 117 -4.32 -0.34 -20.13
C LEU A 117 -5.06 0.35 -21.28
N SER A 118 -4.31 1.02 -22.16
CA SER A 118 -4.89 1.68 -23.33
C SER A 118 -5.51 0.64 -24.27
N ILE A 119 -4.82 -0.45 -24.49
CA ILE A 119 -5.35 -1.54 -25.35
C ILE A 119 -6.60 -2.14 -24.74
N LEU A 120 -6.56 -2.45 -23.45
CA LEU A 120 -7.71 -3.04 -22.76
C LEU A 120 -8.90 -2.10 -22.73
N GLY A 121 -8.64 -0.80 -22.66
CA GLY A 121 -9.69 0.20 -22.64
C GLY A 121 -10.48 0.29 -23.95
N GLN A 122 -9.97 -0.30 -25.03
CA GLN A 122 -10.65 -0.31 -26.30
C GLN A 122 -11.73 -1.39 -26.41
N PHE A 123 -11.76 -2.31 -25.45
CA PHE A 123 -12.70 -3.41 -25.46
C PHE A 123 -13.90 -3.07 -24.57
N ASP A 124 -15.04 -2.88 -25.19
CA ASP A 124 -16.28 -2.65 -24.45
C ASP A 124 -16.75 -3.95 -23.81
N GLY A 125 -17.33 -3.82 -22.64
CA GLY A 125 -17.92 -4.97 -21.97
C GLY A 125 -16.93 -5.82 -21.20
N LEU A 126 -15.69 -5.38 -21.05
CA LEU A 126 -14.74 -6.08 -20.22
C LEU A 126 -15.17 -6.03 -18.75
N PRO A 127 -15.06 -7.16 -18.04
CA PRO A 127 -15.31 -7.14 -16.61
C PRO A 127 -14.33 -6.17 -15.92
N ASN A 128 -14.81 -5.46 -14.92
CA ASN A 128 -13.97 -4.53 -14.14
C ASN A 128 -13.43 -3.35 -14.93
N LEU A 129 -14.13 -2.94 -15.98
CA LEU A 129 -13.71 -1.79 -16.77
C LEU A 129 -13.54 -0.54 -15.89
N ASP A 130 -14.43 -0.35 -14.92
CA ASP A 130 -14.33 0.78 -13.99
C ASP A 130 -13.03 0.77 -13.21
N ARG A 131 -12.55 -0.41 -12.84
CA ARG A 131 -11.28 -0.54 -12.14
C ARG A 131 -10.11 -0.19 -13.02
N LEU A 132 -10.19 -0.57 -14.29
CA LEU A 132 -9.16 -0.23 -15.26
C LEU A 132 -9.07 1.27 -15.47
N GLU A 133 -10.23 1.92 -15.56
CA GLU A 133 -10.29 3.37 -15.69
C GLU A 133 -9.70 4.05 -14.46
N GLY A 134 -10.06 3.58 -13.27
CA GLY A 134 -9.51 4.12 -12.04
C GLY A 134 -8.01 3.96 -11.96
N LEU A 135 -7.50 2.80 -12.37
CA LEU A 135 -6.08 2.54 -12.37
C LEU A 135 -5.35 3.43 -13.38
N ARG A 136 -5.92 3.62 -14.54
CA ARG A 136 -5.36 4.49 -15.57
C ARG A 136 -5.26 5.93 -15.07
N LEU A 137 -6.29 6.43 -14.44
CA LEU A 137 -6.29 7.76 -13.86
C LEU A 137 -5.26 7.87 -12.73
N GLY A 138 -5.15 6.85 -11.90
CA GLY A 138 -4.18 6.85 -10.82
C GLY A 138 -2.74 6.81 -11.31
N LEU A 139 -2.48 6.19 -12.45
CA LEU A 139 -1.14 6.14 -13.03
C LEU A 139 -0.70 7.46 -13.66
N GLY A 140 -1.63 8.38 -13.78
CA GLY A 140 -1.22 9.68 -14.23
C GLY A 140 -1.65 9.99 -15.64
N VAL A 141 -2.82 10.46 -15.72
CA VAL A 141 -3.34 11.12 -16.90
C VAL A 141 -2.35 12.18 -17.38
N ARG A 142 -1.62 12.74 -16.45
CA ARG A 142 -0.61 13.75 -16.72
C ARG A 142 0.41 13.35 -17.77
N ASN A 143 0.57 12.06 -17.98
CA ASN A 143 1.57 11.59 -18.92
C ASN A 143 1.09 11.62 -20.35
N ASN A 144 -0.11 12.04 -20.50
CA ASN A 144 -0.77 12.27 -21.76
C ASN A 144 -0.75 11.08 -22.72
N ASP A 145 -1.65 11.11 -23.63
CA ASP A 145 -1.89 9.99 -24.53
C ASP A 145 -0.86 9.91 -25.65
N ARG A 146 -0.08 10.96 -25.83
CA ARG A 146 0.91 10.97 -26.91
C ARG A 146 1.96 9.88 -26.77
N ARG A 147 2.41 9.64 -25.54
CA ARG A 147 3.40 8.61 -25.29
C ARG A 147 2.87 7.24 -25.64
N ILE A 148 1.64 6.96 -25.26
CA ILE A 148 1.00 5.69 -25.55
C ILE A 148 0.84 5.48 -27.04
N ILE A 149 0.41 6.50 -27.73
CA ILE A 149 0.23 6.44 -29.18
C ILE A 149 1.55 6.18 -29.89
N SER A 150 2.60 6.84 -29.47
CA SER A 150 3.92 6.63 -30.05
C SER A 150 4.40 5.21 -29.88
N LEU A 151 4.18 4.63 -28.70
CA LEU A 151 4.57 3.26 -28.45
C LEU A 151 3.79 2.28 -29.29
N SER A 152 2.51 2.54 -29.46
CA SER A 152 1.66 1.65 -30.28
C SER A 152 2.14 1.54 -31.70
N LYS A 153 2.66 2.60 -32.24
CA LYS A 153 3.16 2.61 -33.62
C LYS A 153 4.49 1.91 -33.75
N ASN A 154 5.42 2.27 -32.88
CA ASN A 154 6.79 1.82 -33.02
C ASN A 154 6.99 0.32 -32.90
N PRO A 155 6.45 -0.36 -31.92
CA PRO A 155 6.65 -1.81 -31.80
C PRO A 155 6.12 -2.58 -32.99
N LEU A 156 5.00 -2.15 -33.54
CA LEU A 156 4.40 -2.83 -34.67
C LEU A 156 5.21 -2.67 -35.94
N GLU A 157 5.78 -1.50 -36.11
CA GLU A 157 6.57 -1.23 -37.32
C GLU A 157 7.89 -1.99 -37.33
N ASN A 158 8.42 -2.23 -36.14
CA ASN A 158 9.72 -2.90 -36.00
C ASN A 158 9.61 -4.41 -35.88
N SER A 159 8.43 -4.93 -35.94
CA SER A 159 8.19 -6.38 -35.81
C SER A 159 8.45 -7.18 -37.05
#